data_8bc4be3992a94907e2281e32e99d567b
#
_entry.id   8bc4be3992a94907e2281e32e99d567b
#
_cell.length_a   1.000
_cell.length_b   1.000
_cell.length_c   1.000
_cell.angle_alpha   90.00
_cell.angle_beta   90.00
_cell.angle_gamma   90.00
#
_symmetry.space_group_name_H-M   'P 1'
#
loop_
_entity.id
_entity.type
_entity.pdbx_description
1 polymer ?
#
loop_
_entity_poly.entity_id
_entity_poly.type
_entity_poly.pdbx_seq_one_letter_code
_entity_poly.pdbx_strand_id
1 'polypeptide(L)'
;MRRGVVPAAAAGALVLGLGGLPSASASGGGAHKLSLTQTNRACDGVQVGQTQDARFGFVNLVMPAGRKLVAAVALKDALPNTTYNVRVIQLVPGGTDCSVVDGTLTTDSDGDGNTNVQEKLLPGATGVWVALNNQTDFTQYYATTTLSF
;
A
#
# COMPACT_ATOMS: atom_id res chain seq x y z
N MET A 1 -73.39 4.51 33.70
CA MET A 1 -72.88 5.84 34.05
C MET A 1 -71.37 5.85 34.05
N ARG A 2 -70.74 6.87 33.43
CA ARG A 2 -69.28 7.25 33.41
C ARG A 2 -68.38 6.37 32.58
N ARG A 3 -68.13 6.73 31.35
CA ARG A 3 -67.20 7.72 30.78
C ARG A 3 -65.77 7.53 31.34
N GLY A 4 -64.93 6.76 30.58
CA GLY A 4 -63.53 6.67 30.74
C GLY A 4 -62.83 7.31 29.50
N VAL A 5 -62.01 8.29 29.75
CA VAL A 5 -61.29 9.08 28.79
C VAL A 5 -60.06 8.30 28.32
N VAL A 6 -59.87 8.24 27.00
CA VAL A 6 -58.67 7.70 26.36
C VAL A 6 -57.65 8.82 26.20
N PRO A 7 -56.41 8.69 26.67
CA PRO A 7 -55.38 9.63 26.27
C PRO A 7 -54.72 9.16 24.96
N ALA A 8 -54.59 10.09 24.06
CA ALA A 8 -53.89 9.94 22.79
C ALA A 8 -52.41 9.72 23.01
N ALA A 9 -51.88 8.66 22.43
CA ALA A 9 -50.44 8.42 22.33
C ALA A 9 -49.88 9.29 21.20
N ALA A 10 -49.02 10.21 21.54
CA ALA A 10 -48.23 10.97 20.59
C ALA A 10 -47.13 10.07 20.00
N ALA A 11 -47.24 9.81 18.72
CA ALA A 11 -46.18 9.15 17.96
C ALA A 11 -45.04 10.15 17.74
N GLY A 12 -43.97 10.02 18.50
CA GLY A 12 -42.72 10.70 18.25
C GLY A 12 -42.01 10.06 17.04
N ALA A 13 -42.01 10.74 15.92
CA ALA A 13 -41.17 10.35 14.78
C ALA A 13 -39.70 10.58 15.14
N LEU A 14 -38.97 9.50 15.36
CA LEU A 14 -37.51 9.54 15.38
C LEU A 14 -37.01 9.76 13.94
N VAL A 15 -36.64 10.98 13.64
CA VAL A 15 -35.84 11.27 12.43
C VAL A 15 -34.44 10.76 12.72
N LEU A 16 -34.15 9.56 12.25
CA LEU A 16 -32.76 9.08 12.11
C LEU A 16 -32.09 9.94 11.05
N GLY A 17 -31.44 11.00 11.52
CA GLY A 17 -30.51 11.73 10.67
C GLY A 17 -29.44 10.77 10.20
N LEU A 18 -29.49 10.40 8.93
CA LEU A 18 -28.35 9.81 8.22
C LEU A 18 -27.26 10.88 8.21
N GLY A 19 -26.48 10.93 9.29
CA GLY A 19 -25.23 11.65 9.30
C GLY A 19 -24.36 11.03 8.23
N GLY A 20 -24.23 11.72 7.11
CA GLY A 20 -23.26 11.36 6.10
C GLY A 20 -21.91 11.26 6.79
N LEU A 21 -21.30 10.06 6.74
CA LEU A 21 -19.92 9.87 7.16
C LEU A 21 -19.07 10.88 6.36
N PRO A 22 -18.28 11.71 7.01
CA PRO A 22 -17.36 12.55 6.27
C PRO A 22 -16.49 11.64 5.43
N SER A 23 -16.55 11.80 4.11
CA SER A 23 -15.59 11.19 3.23
C SER A 23 -14.23 11.70 3.66
N ALA A 24 -13.43 10.86 4.29
CA ALA A 24 -12.05 11.20 4.59
C ALA A 24 -11.37 11.40 3.23
N SER A 25 -11.24 12.65 2.81
CA SER A 25 -10.36 13.00 1.71
C SER A 25 -8.95 12.63 2.17
N ALA A 26 -8.35 11.66 1.50
CA ALA A 26 -6.99 11.19 1.77
C ALA A 26 -5.99 12.26 1.33
N SER A 27 -5.91 13.35 2.09
CA SER A 27 -4.80 14.29 2.00
C SER A 27 -3.71 13.80 2.96
N GLY A 28 -2.74 13.03 2.43
CA GLY A 28 -1.47 12.73 3.07
C GLY A 28 -1.55 12.02 4.43
N GLY A 29 -1.85 10.73 4.46
CA GLY A 29 -1.83 9.94 5.70
C GLY A 29 -2.57 8.61 5.61
N GLY A 30 -3.21 8.32 4.50
CA GLY A 30 -3.92 7.06 4.28
C GLY A 30 -2.98 5.90 3.95
N ALA A 31 -3.45 4.68 4.19
CA ALA A 31 -2.80 3.48 3.71
C ALA A 31 -3.21 3.23 2.25
N HIS A 32 -2.24 2.98 1.38
CA HIS A 32 -2.44 2.65 -0.02
C HIS A 32 -2.00 1.23 -0.29
N LYS A 33 -2.92 0.37 -0.70
CA LYS A 33 -2.63 -1.01 -1.05
C LYS A 33 -2.29 -1.11 -2.53
N LEU A 34 -1.06 -1.46 -2.84
CA LEU A 34 -0.54 -1.64 -4.19
C LEU A 34 -0.24 -3.11 -4.45
N SER A 35 -0.70 -3.65 -5.56
CA SER A 35 -0.39 -5.04 -5.94
C SER A 35 1.08 -5.19 -6.36
N LEU A 36 1.69 -6.31 -6.00
CA LEU A 36 2.97 -6.75 -6.54
C LEU A 36 2.72 -7.61 -7.78
N THR A 37 3.37 -7.25 -8.88
CA THR A 37 3.32 -7.98 -10.15
C THR A 37 4.72 -8.22 -10.67
N GLN A 38 4.90 -9.21 -11.53
CA GLN A 38 6.19 -9.40 -12.22
C GLN A 38 6.36 -8.35 -13.31
N THR A 39 6.68 -7.15 -12.88
CA THR A 39 6.87 -5.99 -13.76
C THR A 39 8.27 -5.44 -13.55
N ASN A 40 9.04 -5.32 -14.62
CA ASN A 40 10.30 -4.61 -14.58
C ASN A 40 10.06 -3.11 -14.76
N ARG A 41 10.73 -2.30 -13.95
CA ARG A 41 10.63 -0.84 -14.01
C ARG A 41 12.01 -0.21 -14.03
N ALA A 42 12.12 0.86 -14.81
CA ALA A 42 13.26 1.76 -14.71
C ALA A 42 13.22 2.53 -13.38
N CYS A 43 14.30 3.19 -13.04
CA CYS A 43 14.44 3.89 -11.75
C CYS A 43 13.37 4.98 -11.54
N ASP A 44 12.89 5.59 -12.61
CA ASP A 44 11.80 6.56 -12.61
C ASP A 44 10.39 5.94 -12.44
N GLY A 45 10.32 4.63 -12.24
CA GLY A 45 9.07 3.90 -12.08
C GLY A 45 8.37 3.55 -13.40
N VAL A 46 8.92 3.93 -14.55
CA VAL A 46 8.36 3.58 -15.86
C VAL A 46 8.54 2.09 -16.12
N GLN A 47 7.49 1.44 -16.58
CA GLN A 47 7.54 0.02 -16.96
C GLN A 47 8.48 -0.19 -18.14
N VAL A 48 9.34 -1.19 -18.02
CA VAL A 48 10.30 -1.60 -19.05
C VAL A 48 9.99 -3.04 -19.47
N GLY A 49 9.70 -3.25 -20.75
CA GLY A 49 9.37 -4.57 -21.28
C GLY A 49 7.96 -5.03 -20.95
N GLN A 50 7.77 -6.34 -20.99
CA GLN A 50 6.45 -6.94 -20.73
C GLN A 50 6.20 -7.11 -19.23
N THR A 51 4.96 -6.95 -18.84
CA THR A 51 4.48 -7.25 -17.49
C THR A 51 3.60 -8.49 -17.50
N GLN A 52 3.60 -9.20 -16.39
CA GLN A 52 2.60 -10.23 -16.12
C GLN A 52 1.60 -9.68 -15.10
N ASP A 53 0.33 -9.73 -15.43
CA ASP A 53 -0.75 -9.21 -14.58
C ASP A 53 -1.04 -10.07 -13.34
N ALA A 54 -0.41 -11.26 -13.26
CA ALA A 54 -0.51 -12.09 -12.07
C ALA A 54 -0.01 -11.35 -10.84
N ARG A 55 -0.79 -11.44 -9.77
CA ARG A 55 -0.49 -10.77 -8.50
C ARG A 55 0.25 -11.72 -7.58
N PHE A 56 1.36 -11.24 -7.06
CA PHE A 56 2.23 -11.96 -6.12
C PHE A 56 2.23 -11.29 -4.74
N GLY A 57 1.05 -10.89 -4.27
CA GLY A 57 0.90 -10.19 -3.02
C GLY A 57 0.70 -8.68 -3.18
N PHE A 58 1.09 -7.93 -2.16
CA PHE A 58 0.82 -6.50 -2.12
C PHE A 58 1.79 -5.75 -1.19
N VAL A 59 1.80 -4.45 -1.33
CA VAL A 59 2.45 -3.52 -0.40
C VAL A 59 1.41 -2.54 0.11
N ASN A 60 1.31 -2.40 1.42
CA ASN A 60 0.61 -1.28 2.04
C ASN A 60 1.62 -0.16 2.29
N LEU A 61 1.46 0.93 1.56
CA LEU A 61 2.24 2.15 1.77
C LEU A 61 1.47 3.11 2.67
N VAL A 62 2.11 3.53 3.75
CA VAL A 62 1.53 4.46 4.71
C VAL A 62 2.50 5.63 4.91
N MET A 63 1.97 6.83 4.88
CA MET A 63 2.71 8.05 5.23
C MET A 63 2.15 8.61 6.55
N PRO A 64 2.59 8.11 7.70
CA PRO A 64 2.17 8.67 8.98
C PRO A 64 2.75 10.08 9.16
N ALA A 65 2.19 10.83 10.11
CA ALA A 65 2.73 12.13 10.50
C ALA A 65 4.23 12.04 10.80
N GLY A 66 5.00 13.08 10.47
CA GLY A 66 6.45 13.11 10.71
C GLY A 66 7.30 12.74 9.49
N ARG A 67 6.73 12.76 8.29
CA ARG A 67 7.44 12.54 7.01
C ARG A 67 8.16 11.19 6.96
N LYS A 68 7.52 10.16 7.43
CA LYS A 68 7.96 8.77 7.27
C LYS A 68 7.16 8.07 6.19
N LEU A 69 7.82 7.18 5.46
CA LEU A 69 7.20 6.16 4.63
C LEU A 69 7.30 4.82 5.36
N VAL A 70 6.19 4.11 5.44
CA VAL A 70 6.16 2.73 5.93
C VAL A 70 5.62 1.84 4.83
N ALA A 71 6.41 0.87 4.40
CA ALA A 71 6.02 -0.14 3.43
C ALA A 71 5.87 -1.49 4.12
N ALA A 72 4.64 -1.94 4.31
CA ALA A 72 4.35 -3.29 4.77
C ALA A 72 4.19 -4.19 3.54
N VAL A 73 5.19 -5.02 3.30
CA VAL A 73 5.29 -5.89 2.13
C VAL A 73 4.80 -7.29 2.47
N ALA A 74 3.90 -7.83 1.68
CA ALA A 74 3.46 -9.23 1.72
C ALA A 74 3.64 -9.83 0.33
N LEU A 75 4.66 -10.66 0.16
CA LEU A 75 4.92 -11.43 -1.06
C LEU A 75 4.23 -12.78 -0.95
N LYS A 76 3.60 -13.23 -2.03
CA LYS A 76 2.83 -14.46 -2.11
C LYS A 76 3.16 -15.24 -3.37
N ASP A 77 3.12 -16.56 -3.27
CA ASP A 77 3.31 -17.46 -4.41
C ASP A 77 4.61 -17.21 -5.21
N ALA A 78 5.63 -16.71 -4.56
CA ALA A 78 6.96 -16.49 -5.12
C ALA A 78 7.80 -17.77 -5.04
N LEU A 79 9.09 -17.71 -5.38
CA LEU A 79 9.98 -18.84 -5.19
C LEU A 79 10.11 -19.19 -3.70
N PRO A 80 9.98 -20.49 -3.31
CA PRO A 80 10.15 -20.91 -1.94
C PRO A 80 11.58 -20.69 -1.41
N ASN A 81 11.68 -20.45 -0.11
CA ASN A 81 12.96 -20.36 0.61
C ASN A 81 13.96 -19.40 -0.06
N THR A 82 13.47 -18.30 -0.57
CA THR A 82 14.24 -17.33 -1.37
C THR A 82 14.27 -15.98 -0.68
N THR A 83 15.44 -15.35 -0.65
CA THR A 83 15.60 -14.00 -0.08
C THR A 83 15.58 -12.96 -1.20
N TYR A 84 14.76 -11.95 -0.99
CA TYR A 84 14.59 -10.78 -1.86
C TYR A 84 15.10 -9.52 -1.20
N ASN A 85 15.78 -8.68 -1.96
CA ASN A 85 16.02 -7.30 -1.57
C ASN A 85 14.75 -6.49 -1.78
N VAL A 86 14.42 -5.66 -0.81
CA VAL A 86 13.30 -4.72 -0.88
C VAL A 86 13.85 -3.30 -1.01
N ARG A 87 13.35 -2.58 -1.99
CA ARG A 87 13.69 -1.18 -2.24
C ARG A 87 12.42 -0.34 -2.27
N VAL A 88 12.39 0.71 -1.50
CA VAL A 88 11.32 1.72 -1.50
C VAL A 88 11.85 2.93 -2.27
N ILE A 89 11.49 3.03 -3.52
CA ILE A 89 12.08 3.96 -4.46
C ILE A 89 11.24 5.22 -4.53
N GLN A 90 11.80 6.33 -4.03
CA GLN A 90 11.14 7.63 -4.02
C GLN A 90 11.55 8.44 -5.25
N LEU A 91 10.55 8.94 -5.98
CA LEU A 91 10.77 9.78 -7.15
C LEU A 91 11.03 11.22 -6.71
N VAL A 92 12.24 11.70 -6.96
CA VAL A 92 12.65 13.06 -6.61
C VAL A 92 13.13 13.82 -7.84
N PRO A 93 12.86 15.12 -7.94
CA PRO A 93 13.43 15.96 -9.00
C PRO A 93 14.96 15.95 -8.95
N GLY A 94 15.61 15.81 -10.09
CA GLY A 94 17.06 15.83 -10.20
C GLY A 94 17.79 14.51 -10.04
N GLY A 95 17.08 13.43 -9.75
CA GLY A 95 17.63 12.08 -9.75
C GLY A 95 17.07 11.20 -8.65
N THR A 96 16.51 10.08 -9.06
CA THR A 96 16.01 9.05 -8.17
C THR A 96 17.08 8.00 -7.94
N ASP A 97 17.39 7.68 -6.70
CA ASP A 97 18.30 6.59 -6.34
C ASP A 97 17.53 5.30 -6.13
N CYS A 98 17.73 4.33 -6.99
CA CYS A 98 17.12 3.00 -6.91
C CYS A 98 18.13 1.91 -6.56
N SER A 99 19.34 2.25 -6.19
CA SER A 99 20.39 1.30 -5.83
C SER A 99 20.33 0.87 -4.37
N VAL A 100 19.73 1.67 -3.50
CA VAL A 100 19.65 1.43 -2.06
C VAL A 100 18.74 0.24 -1.77
N VAL A 101 19.21 -0.68 -0.93
CA VAL A 101 18.41 -1.77 -0.37
C VAL A 101 17.92 -1.35 0.99
N ASP A 102 16.61 -1.24 1.15
CA ASP A 102 15.98 -0.72 2.37
C ASP A 102 15.60 -1.81 3.35
N GLY A 103 15.51 -3.04 2.87
CA GLY A 103 15.22 -4.21 3.68
C GLY A 103 15.34 -5.50 2.89
N THR A 104 15.05 -6.59 3.55
CA THR A 104 15.01 -7.93 2.95
C THR A 104 13.76 -8.68 3.38
N LEU A 105 13.36 -9.63 2.56
CA LEU A 105 12.25 -10.52 2.80
C LEU A 105 12.64 -11.92 2.38
N THR A 106 12.44 -12.91 3.25
CA THR A 106 12.66 -14.32 2.91
C THR A 106 11.33 -15.05 2.87
N THR A 107 11.10 -15.78 1.79
CA THR A 107 9.90 -16.61 1.64
C THR A 107 10.06 -17.94 2.37
N ASP A 108 8.95 -18.50 2.81
CA ASP A 108 8.83 -19.84 3.36
C ASP A 108 8.75 -20.93 2.25
N SER A 109 8.42 -22.15 2.65
CA SER A 109 8.27 -23.28 1.72
C SER A 109 7.11 -23.13 0.74
N ASP A 110 6.16 -22.27 1.01
CA ASP A 110 5.01 -21.98 0.15
C ASP A 110 5.27 -20.78 -0.78
N GLY A 111 6.40 -20.13 -0.65
CA GLY A 111 6.76 -18.93 -1.41
C GLY A 111 6.19 -17.65 -0.83
N ASP A 112 5.76 -17.68 0.43
CA ASP A 112 5.16 -16.57 1.13
C ASP A 112 6.15 -15.91 2.09
N GLY A 113 6.15 -14.59 2.13
CA GLY A 113 7.00 -13.84 3.05
C GLY A 113 6.49 -12.43 3.28
N ASN A 114 6.91 -11.81 4.36
CA ASN A 114 6.55 -10.44 4.68
C ASN A 114 7.70 -9.70 5.37
N THR A 115 7.68 -8.38 5.24
CA THR A 115 8.59 -7.48 5.94
C THR A 115 8.00 -6.09 6.03
N ASN A 116 8.47 -5.32 7.00
CA ASN A 116 8.17 -3.91 7.12
C ASN A 116 9.44 -3.09 6.89
N VAL A 117 9.35 -2.12 6.01
CA VAL A 117 10.42 -1.18 5.71
C VAL A 117 9.96 0.21 6.09
N GLN A 118 10.82 0.97 6.76
CA GLN A 118 10.55 2.35 7.13
C GLN A 118 11.64 3.24 6.57
N GLU A 119 11.22 4.32 5.94
CA GLU A 119 12.11 5.33 5.39
C GLU A 119 11.66 6.73 5.74
N LYS A 120 12.59 7.65 5.66
CA LYS A 120 12.27 9.08 5.70
C LYS A 120 11.79 9.52 4.33
N LEU A 121 10.68 10.26 4.29
CA LEU A 121 10.23 10.90 3.07
C LEU A 121 11.27 11.95 2.63
N LEU A 122 11.80 11.79 1.43
CA LEU A 122 12.78 12.69 0.85
C LEU A 122 12.16 14.04 0.52
N PRO A 123 12.89 15.16 0.68
CA PRO A 123 12.41 16.46 0.26
C PRO A 123 12.14 16.49 -1.24
N GLY A 124 10.95 17.00 -1.62
CA GLY A 124 10.56 17.10 -3.03
C GLY A 124 10.12 15.79 -3.68
N ALA A 125 9.99 14.70 -2.93
CA ALA A 125 9.46 13.45 -3.46
C ALA A 125 8.04 13.64 -4.01
N THR A 126 7.80 13.18 -5.23
CA THR A 126 6.53 13.30 -5.94
C THR A 126 5.80 11.98 -6.09
N GLY A 127 6.43 10.89 -5.72
CA GLY A 127 5.85 9.56 -5.79
C GLY A 127 6.79 8.51 -5.22
N VAL A 128 6.27 7.29 -5.10
CA VAL A 128 7.00 6.15 -4.57
C VAL A 128 6.53 4.86 -5.23
N TRP A 129 7.42 3.93 -5.43
CA TRP A 129 7.11 2.56 -5.82
C TRP A 129 8.05 1.59 -5.10
N VAL A 130 7.65 0.33 -5.03
CA VAL A 130 8.42 -0.69 -4.30
C VAL A 130 8.85 -1.79 -5.25
N ALA A 131 10.11 -2.18 -5.16
CA ALA A 131 10.72 -3.25 -5.93
C ALA A 131 11.26 -4.34 -5.02
N LEU A 132 11.06 -5.59 -5.44
CA LEU A 132 11.67 -6.77 -4.85
C LEU A 132 12.49 -7.50 -5.92
N ASN A 133 13.74 -7.81 -5.60
CA ASN A 133 14.63 -8.57 -6.48
C ASN A 133 15.24 -9.75 -5.72
N ASN A 134 15.24 -10.92 -6.34
CA ASN A 134 15.99 -12.07 -5.84
C ASN A 134 17.45 -11.69 -5.65
N GLN A 135 18.04 -12.02 -4.51
CA GLN A 135 19.44 -11.69 -4.22
C GLN A 135 20.44 -12.46 -5.07
N THR A 136 20.06 -13.65 -5.54
CA THR A 136 21.01 -14.56 -6.19
C THR A 136 21.10 -14.39 -7.69
N ASP A 137 20.01 -14.08 -8.39
CA ASP A 137 20.04 -14.07 -9.86
C ASP A 137 19.23 -12.96 -10.50
N PHE A 138 18.66 -12.04 -9.87
CA PHE A 138 17.88 -10.92 -10.43
C PHE A 138 16.81 -11.30 -11.49
N THR A 139 16.60 -12.58 -11.75
CA THR A 139 15.61 -13.05 -12.74
C THR A 139 14.20 -13.03 -12.18
N GLN A 140 14.10 -13.05 -10.86
CA GLN A 140 12.84 -12.95 -10.13
C GLN A 140 12.73 -11.57 -9.52
N TYR A 141 11.80 -10.81 -10.05
CA TYR A 141 11.52 -9.44 -9.59
C TYR A 141 10.03 -9.19 -9.55
N TYR A 142 9.64 -8.36 -8.60
CA TYR A 142 8.27 -7.90 -8.42
C TYR A 142 8.27 -6.40 -8.17
N ALA A 143 7.26 -5.73 -8.66
CA ALA A 143 7.15 -4.29 -8.43
C ALA A 143 5.69 -3.86 -8.27
N THR A 144 5.49 -2.77 -7.56
CA THR A 144 4.21 -2.08 -7.51
C THR A 144 4.10 -1.08 -8.65
N THR A 145 2.90 -0.56 -8.88
CA THR A 145 2.72 0.71 -9.60
C THR A 145 3.27 1.87 -8.75
N THR A 146 3.50 3.01 -9.37
CA THR A 146 3.88 4.23 -8.66
C THR A 146 2.66 4.84 -7.98
N LEU A 147 2.81 5.18 -6.71
CA LEU A 147 1.88 6.02 -5.97
C LEU A 147 2.40 7.45 -6.04
N SER A 148 1.62 8.35 -6.62
CA SER A 148 1.93 9.79 -6.68
C SER A 148 1.33 10.52 -5.47
N PHE A 149 2.00 11.58 -5.01
CA PHE A 149 1.55 12.45 -3.91
C PHE A 149 1.99 13.90 -4.09
#